data_1f2d0d9ee7bb10ab800b1adb504772ee
#
_entry.id   1f2d0d9ee7bb10ab800b1adb504772ee
#
_cell.length_a   1.000
_cell.length_b   1.000
_cell.length_c   1.000
_cell.angle_alpha   90.00
_cell.angle_beta   90.00
_cell.angle_gamma   90.00
#
_symmetry.space_group_name_H-M   'P 1'
#
loop_
_entity.id
_entity.type
_entity.pdbx_description
1 polymer ?
#
loop_
_entity_poly.entity_id
_entity_poly.type
_entity_poly.pdbx_seq_one_letter_code
_entity_poly.pdbx_strand_id
1 'polypeptide(L)'
;MPDRLPAMLPFLRANAAFLAAGALLTFTSSWGQTFFISVFAGEIREEFGLSHGAWGTIYAAGTFASAVAMIWAGQATDILRVRALSLIVLPLFAAACLAMAGATAAWMLVPVVFLLRFCGQGMASHIATVAMARWFVATRGRALSVASVGFALGEATLPVAFVAAMTVVDWRWLWVLVAVLILSTLPVLGRLLALERTPQAEAEENQAHGMDGRHWRRAEVLRHWLFWAMVPFLLGPAAFSTAFFFHQVHFAETKALIHLGLVALFPVFTGAAVASMLLSGFLIDRFGTARLMPLAQAPMVAAFLVLSAAAGAWGVALGMILMALTVGANHTLPSAFWAEFYGTRHIGAVKAMAAAVMVFGTAVGPILTGTLIDAGLSFDEQMIGIAGWFLLACACTGLAISRAAPLLPARA
;
A
#
# COMPACT_ATOMS: atom_id res chain seq x y z
N MET A 1 10.69 32.12 18.22
CA MET A 1 10.67 32.09 16.75
C MET A 1 10.72 30.64 16.34
N PRO A 2 9.75 30.11 15.63
CA PRO A 2 9.87 28.74 15.12
C PRO A 2 11.00 28.72 14.09
N ASP A 3 12.01 27.90 14.34
CA ASP A 3 13.11 27.66 13.42
C ASP A 3 12.54 27.33 12.04
N ARG A 4 12.86 28.15 11.05
CA ARG A 4 12.46 27.91 9.65
C ARG A 4 13.08 26.59 9.24
N LEU A 5 12.25 25.57 9.05
CA LEU A 5 12.67 24.27 8.52
C LEU A 5 13.57 24.52 7.28
N PRO A 6 14.73 23.87 7.17
CA PRO A 6 15.65 24.06 6.06
C PRO A 6 14.91 23.89 4.74
N ALA A 7 15.25 24.73 3.74
CA ALA A 7 14.66 24.62 2.40
C ALA A 7 14.83 23.19 1.86
N MET A 8 13.89 22.69 1.05
CA MET A 8 13.86 21.31 0.59
C MET A 8 15.18 20.88 -0.08
N LEU A 9 15.75 21.73 -0.93
CA LEU A 9 16.98 21.39 -1.67
C LEU A 9 18.22 21.20 -0.78
N PRO A 10 18.52 22.05 0.21
CA PRO A 10 19.57 21.81 1.18
C PRO A 10 19.34 20.51 2.01
N PHE A 11 18.09 20.23 2.41
CA PHE A 11 17.75 19.02 3.10
C PHE A 11 18.05 17.77 2.26
N LEU A 12 17.67 17.76 0.99
CA LEU A 12 17.93 16.64 0.08
C LEU A 12 19.42 16.42 -0.12
N ARG A 13 20.20 17.49 -0.34
CA ARG A 13 21.66 17.39 -0.54
C ARG A 13 22.38 16.89 0.69
N ALA A 14 22.05 17.41 1.87
CA ALA A 14 22.70 17.03 3.12
C ALA A 14 22.42 15.58 3.54
N ASN A 15 21.31 14.99 3.08
CA ASN A 15 20.84 13.67 3.49
C ASN A 15 20.69 12.69 2.32
N ALA A 16 21.28 13.00 1.16
CA ALA A 16 21.06 12.29 -0.09
C ALA A 16 21.27 10.78 0.03
N ALA A 17 22.32 10.31 0.71
CA ALA A 17 22.63 8.90 0.86
C ALA A 17 21.52 8.14 1.62
N PHE A 18 21.05 8.69 2.74
CA PHE A 18 20.02 8.05 3.57
C PHE A 18 18.65 8.06 2.89
N LEU A 19 18.31 9.18 2.24
CA LEU A 19 17.07 9.32 1.48
C LEU A 19 17.05 8.40 0.26
N ALA A 20 18.18 8.30 -0.46
CA ALA A 20 18.34 7.37 -1.58
C ALA A 20 18.25 5.91 -1.12
N ALA A 21 18.82 5.55 0.03
CA ALA A 21 18.67 4.21 0.60
C ALA A 21 17.21 3.88 0.92
N GLY A 22 16.46 4.83 1.50
CA GLY A 22 15.02 4.68 1.75
C GLY A 22 14.23 4.51 0.45
N ALA A 23 14.49 5.35 -0.55
CA ALA A 23 13.82 5.27 -1.86
C ALA A 23 14.17 3.97 -2.61
N LEU A 24 15.42 3.51 -2.54
CA LEU A 24 15.85 2.25 -3.13
C LEU A 24 15.15 1.04 -2.48
N LEU A 25 15.02 1.03 -1.15
CA LEU A 25 14.32 -0.04 -0.43
C LEU A 25 12.82 -0.06 -0.75
N THR A 26 12.16 1.10 -0.83
CA THR A 26 10.74 1.16 -1.21
C THR A 26 10.53 0.81 -2.67
N PHE A 27 11.43 1.20 -3.58
CA PHE A 27 11.42 0.73 -4.96
C PHE A 27 11.58 -0.80 -5.03
N THR A 28 12.56 -1.36 -4.30
CA THR A 28 12.79 -2.81 -4.25
C THR A 28 11.58 -3.55 -3.67
N SER A 29 10.84 -2.94 -2.73
CA SER A 29 9.62 -3.53 -2.18
C SER A 29 8.53 -3.77 -3.23
N SER A 30 8.57 -3.04 -4.34
CA SER A 30 7.59 -3.12 -5.43
C SER A 30 7.51 -4.49 -6.08
N TRP A 31 8.60 -5.24 -6.11
CA TRP A 31 8.65 -6.61 -6.64
C TRP A 31 7.75 -7.61 -5.86
N GLY A 32 7.43 -7.31 -4.60
CA GLY A 32 6.52 -8.11 -3.77
C GLY A 32 5.13 -7.49 -3.61
N GLN A 33 4.80 -6.46 -4.35
CA GLN A 33 3.49 -5.82 -4.32
C GLN A 33 2.49 -6.51 -5.25
N THR A 34 1.20 -6.34 -4.95
CA THR A 34 0.12 -6.93 -5.73
C THR A 34 0.18 -6.49 -7.19
N PHE A 35 0.37 -5.20 -7.46
CA PHE A 35 0.39 -4.66 -8.81
C PHE A 35 1.49 -5.28 -9.68
N PHE A 36 2.60 -5.75 -9.07
CA PHE A 36 3.68 -6.41 -9.81
C PHE A 36 3.44 -7.92 -9.95
N ILE A 37 3.12 -8.62 -8.86
CA ILE A 37 2.88 -10.08 -8.89
C ILE A 37 1.77 -10.42 -9.87
N SER A 38 0.72 -9.63 -9.91
CA SER A 38 -0.44 -9.85 -10.79
C SER A 38 -0.21 -9.53 -12.26
N VAL A 39 0.93 -8.93 -12.63
CA VAL A 39 1.37 -8.83 -14.03
C VAL A 39 1.45 -10.22 -14.66
N PHE A 40 1.89 -11.22 -13.92
CA PHE A 40 2.11 -12.60 -14.37
C PHE A 40 0.90 -13.52 -14.11
N ALA A 41 -0.26 -12.97 -13.70
CA ALA A 41 -1.40 -13.78 -13.31
C ALA A 41 -1.98 -14.63 -14.46
N GLY A 42 -1.89 -14.14 -15.70
CA GLY A 42 -2.31 -14.87 -16.90
C GLY A 42 -1.48 -16.14 -17.07
N GLU A 43 -0.17 -15.97 -17.19
CA GLU A 43 0.81 -17.04 -17.41
C GLU A 43 0.81 -18.07 -16.26
N ILE A 44 0.75 -17.60 -15.01
CA ILE A 44 0.71 -18.49 -13.84
C ILE A 44 -0.58 -19.32 -13.85
N ARG A 45 -1.73 -18.70 -14.14
CA ARG A 45 -3.00 -19.43 -14.14
C ARG A 45 -3.08 -20.42 -15.28
N GLU A 46 -2.61 -20.07 -16.47
CA GLU A 46 -2.58 -20.96 -17.62
C GLU A 46 -1.67 -22.16 -17.37
N GLU A 47 -0.45 -21.93 -16.90
CA GLU A 47 0.53 -22.99 -16.68
C GLU A 47 0.12 -23.99 -15.59
N PHE A 48 -0.49 -23.51 -14.50
CA PHE A 48 -0.90 -24.38 -13.37
C PHE A 48 -2.37 -24.79 -13.42
N GLY A 49 -3.12 -24.45 -14.49
CA GLY A 49 -4.53 -24.78 -14.65
C GLY A 49 -5.42 -24.18 -13.55
N LEU A 50 -5.16 -22.96 -13.11
CA LEU A 50 -5.85 -22.32 -11.99
C LEU A 50 -7.04 -21.47 -12.44
N SER A 51 -8.18 -21.62 -11.76
CA SER A 51 -9.27 -20.66 -11.87
C SER A 51 -8.93 -19.32 -11.22
N HIS A 52 -9.73 -18.28 -11.41
CA HIS A 52 -9.55 -16.98 -10.76
C HIS A 52 -9.64 -17.09 -9.24
N GLY A 53 -10.60 -17.86 -8.72
CA GLY A 53 -10.77 -18.11 -7.30
C GLY A 53 -9.63 -18.94 -6.71
N ALA A 54 -9.15 -19.97 -7.43
CA ALA A 54 -8.01 -20.79 -6.98
C ALA A 54 -6.73 -19.94 -6.85
N TRP A 55 -6.42 -19.11 -7.85
CA TRP A 55 -5.29 -18.18 -7.79
C TRP A 55 -5.47 -17.14 -6.67
N GLY A 56 -6.68 -16.56 -6.54
CA GLY A 56 -7.02 -15.67 -5.43
C GLY A 56 -6.82 -16.31 -4.06
N THR A 57 -7.18 -17.59 -3.90
CA THR A 57 -6.99 -18.35 -2.65
C THR A 57 -5.52 -18.55 -2.32
N ILE A 58 -4.70 -18.96 -3.30
CA ILE A 58 -3.24 -19.08 -3.15
C ILE A 58 -2.62 -17.76 -2.72
N TYR A 59 -2.97 -16.69 -3.42
CA TYR A 59 -2.48 -15.34 -3.14
C TYR A 59 -2.87 -14.87 -1.74
N ALA A 60 -4.13 -15.07 -1.36
CA ALA A 60 -4.63 -14.68 -0.05
C ALA A 60 -3.97 -15.48 1.08
N ALA A 61 -3.79 -16.77 0.91
CA ALA A 61 -3.11 -17.61 1.91
C ALA A 61 -1.68 -17.15 2.15
N GLY A 62 -0.91 -16.90 1.08
CA GLY A 62 0.45 -16.36 1.17
C GLY A 62 0.49 -14.97 1.81
N THR A 63 -0.41 -14.08 1.39
CA THR A 63 -0.50 -12.70 1.92
C THR A 63 -0.87 -12.70 3.40
N PHE A 64 -1.85 -13.51 3.81
CA PHE A 64 -2.26 -13.62 5.21
C PHE A 64 -1.15 -14.18 6.09
N ALA A 65 -0.49 -15.25 5.64
CA ALA A 65 0.68 -15.82 6.35
C ALA A 65 1.80 -14.77 6.50
N SER A 66 2.06 -13.97 5.46
CA SER A 66 3.02 -12.87 5.51
C SER A 66 2.64 -11.83 6.57
N ALA A 67 1.38 -11.43 6.63
CA ALA A 67 0.89 -10.48 7.61
C ALA A 67 1.06 -10.99 9.05
N VAL A 68 0.76 -12.25 9.28
CA VAL A 68 0.96 -12.91 10.58
C VAL A 68 2.44 -12.92 10.94
N ALA A 69 3.32 -13.33 10.01
CA ALA A 69 4.77 -13.35 10.25
C ALA A 69 5.35 -11.95 10.56
N MET A 70 4.80 -10.90 9.94
CA MET A 70 5.23 -9.52 10.17
C MET A 70 4.99 -9.02 11.59
N ILE A 71 4.05 -9.61 12.35
CA ILE A 71 3.79 -9.24 13.76
C ILE A 71 5.07 -9.41 14.60
N TRP A 72 5.84 -10.45 14.34
CA TRP A 72 7.11 -10.72 15.05
C TRP A 72 8.33 -10.20 14.28
N ALA A 73 8.37 -10.40 12.96
CA ALA A 73 9.52 -10.02 12.14
C ALA A 73 9.74 -8.50 12.09
N GLY A 74 8.66 -7.71 12.17
CA GLY A 74 8.75 -6.25 12.21
C GLY A 74 9.61 -5.72 13.37
N GLN A 75 9.65 -6.43 14.49
CA GLN A 75 10.49 -6.08 15.65
C GLN A 75 12.00 -6.21 15.36
N ALA A 76 12.40 -6.96 14.33
CA ALA A 76 13.80 -7.05 13.94
C ALA A 76 14.40 -5.69 13.56
N THR A 77 13.59 -4.74 13.09
CA THR A 77 14.02 -3.36 12.84
C THR A 77 14.42 -2.61 14.12
N ASP A 78 13.95 -3.06 15.30
CA ASP A 78 14.31 -2.46 16.59
C ASP A 78 15.66 -2.98 17.11
N ILE A 79 16.08 -4.18 16.67
CA ILE A 79 17.24 -4.89 17.16
C ILE A 79 18.42 -4.77 16.18
N LEU A 80 18.13 -4.90 14.86
CA LEU A 80 19.14 -4.93 13.82
C LEU A 80 19.24 -3.59 13.10
N ARG A 81 20.46 -3.24 12.67
CA ARG A 81 20.70 -2.08 11.80
C ARG A 81 20.11 -2.34 10.42
N VAL A 82 19.68 -1.27 9.76
CA VAL A 82 19.08 -1.31 8.40
C VAL A 82 19.95 -2.10 7.42
N ARG A 83 21.27 -1.84 7.43
CA ARG A 83 22.23 -2.54 6.58
C ARG A 83 22.27 -4.05 6.85
N ALA A 84 22.35 -4.46 8.12
CA ALA A 84 22.38 -5.88 8.49
C ALA A 84 21.08 -6.60 8.13
N LEU A 85 19.94 -5.96 8.40
CA LEU A 85 18.64 -6.52 8.09
C LEU A 85 18.40 -6.64 6.58
N SER A 86 18.87 -5.66 5.79
CA SER A 86 18.82 -5.73 4.33
C SER A 86 19.65 -6.88 3.76
N LEU A 87 20.81 -7.19 4.36
CA LEU A 87 21.65 -8.34 3.99
C LEU A 87 20.99 -9.70 4.26
N ILE A 88 19.95 -9.77 5.08
CA ILE A 88 19.17 -10.98 5.34
C ILE A 88 17.93 -11.00 4.42
N VAL A 89 17.18 -9.90 4.39
CA VAL A 89 15.88 -9.84 3.72
C VAL A 89 16.02 -9.86 2.19
N LEU A 90 16.97 -9.13 1.61
CA LEU A 90 17.06 -9.05 0.15
C LEU A 90 17.55 -10.34 -0.52
N PRO A 91 18.54 -11.10 0.02
CA PRO A 91 18.85 -12.43 -0.51
C PRO A 91 17.68 -13.41 -0.37
N LEU A 92 16.95 -13.38 0.75
CA LEU A 92 15.73 -14.19 0.89
C LEU A 92 14.66 -13.80 -0.12
N PHE A 93 14.52 -12.51 -0.41
CA PHE A 93 13.61 -12.02 -1.44
C PHE A 93 14.02 -12.48 -2.84
N ALA A 94 15.31 -12.40 -3.18
CA ALA A 94 15.84 -12.93 -4.43
C ALA A 94 15.62 -14.45 -4.55
N ALA A 95 15.81 -15.19 -3.46
CA ALA A 95 15.51 -16.63 -3.41
C ALA A 95 14.02 -16.92 -3.66
N ALA A 96 13.11 -16.08 -3.14
CA ALA A 96 11.67 -16.18 -3.43
C ALA A 96 11.36 -15.95 -4.92
N CYS A 97 12.04 -15.00 -5.57
CA CYS A 97 11.91 -14.76 -7.01
C CYS A 97 12.43 -15.96 -7.82
N LEU A 98 13.56 -16.55 -7.43
CA LEU A 98 14.08 -17.79 -8.07
C LEU A 98 13.14 -18.97 -7.82
N ALA A 99 12.53 -19.07 -6.64
CA ALA A 99 11.52 -20.10 -6.35
C ALA A 99 10.26 -19.91 -7.21
N MET A 100 9.86 -18.68 -7.50
CA MET A 100 8.76 -18.39 -8.45
C MET A 100 9.15 -18.85 -9.87
N ALA A 101 10.36 -18.53 -10.34
CA ALA A 101 10.86 -18.97 -11.63
C ALA A 101 10.95 -20.50 -11.74
N GLY A 102 11.28 -21.19 -10.65
CA GLY A 102 11.43 -22.66 -10.59
C GLY A 102 10.19 -23.41 -10.13
N ALA A 103 9.05 -22.75 -9.90
CA ALA A 103 7.85 -23.43 -9.46
C ALA A 103 7.33 -24.41 -10.53
N THR A 104 7.06 -25.66 -10.15
CA THR A 104 6.58 -26.74 -11.04
C THR A 104 5.23 -27.29 -10.63
N ALA A 105 4.70 -26.86 -9.49
CA ALA A 105 3.41 -27.32 -8.98
C ALA A 105 2.66 -26.18 -8.26
N ALA A 106 1.35 -26.16 -8.38
CA ALA A 106 0.50 -25.10 -7.82
C ALA A 106 0.65 -24.90 -6.30
N TRP A 107 0.87 -25.98 -5.54
CA TRP A 107 1.07 -25.88 -4.08
C TRP A 107 2.33 -25.09 -3.70
N MET A 108 3.36 -25.05 -4.56
CA MET A 108 4.57 -24.28 -4.33
C MET A 108 4.30 -22.77 -4.35
N LEU A 109 3.25 -22.32 -5.04
CA LEU A 109 2.91 -20.90 -5.16
C LEU A 109 2.52 -20.30 -3.81
N VAL A 110 1.92 -21.05 -2.87
CA VAL A 110 1.56 -20.52 -1.54
C VAL A 110 2.80 -20.04 -0.76
N PRO A 111 3.83 -20.88 -0.51
CA PRO A 111 5.05 -20.44 0.18
C PRO A 111 5.84 -19.40 -0.64
N VAL A 112 5.80 -19.46 -1.96
CA VAL A 112 6.46 -18.45 -2.81
C VAL A 112 5.78 -17.09 -2.67
N VAL A 113 4.46 -17.01 -2.79
CA VAL A 113 3.70 -15.77 -2.58
C VAL A 113 3.91 -15.26 -1.15
N PHE A 114 3.89 -16.16 -0.15
CA PHE A 114 4.23 -15.78 1.23
C PHE A 114 5.58 -15.07 1.30
N LEU A 115 6.64 -15.64 0.74
CA LEU A 115 7.99 -15.05 0.79
C LEU A 115 8.07 -13.73 0.01
N LEU A 116 7.46 -13.66 -1.19
CA LEU A 116 7.42 -12.43 -1.99
C LEU A 116 6.73 -11.29 -1.23
N ARG A 117 5.58 -11.59 -0.63
CA ARG A 117 4.81 -10.60 0.16
C ARG A 117 5.54 -10.22 1.43
N PHE A 118 6.10 -11.20 2.14
CA PHE A 118 6.83 -10.99 3.38
C PHE A 118 8.10 -10.17 3.19
N CYS A 119 8.95 -10.52 2.22
CA CYS A 119 10.20 -9.81 1.98
C CYS A 119 9.98 -8.45 1.29
N GLY A 120 9.09 -8.40 0.29
CA GLY A 120 8.85 -7.19 -0.50
C GLY A 120 7.92 -6.22 0.22
N GLN A 121 6.62 -6.49 0.20
CA GLN A 121 5.62 -5.60 0.80
C GLN A 121 5.83 -5.44 2.31
N GLY A 122 6.13 -6.53 3.01
CA GLY A 122 6.35 -6.53 4.45
C GLY A 122 7.70 -5.89 4.80
N MET A 123 8.77 -6.66 4.77
CA MET A 123 10.05 -6.29 5.36
C MET A 123 10.76 -5.13 4.64
N ALA A 124 10.91 -5.15 3.31
CA ALA A 124 11.66 -4.10 2.61
C ALA A 124 11.01 -2.71 2.76
N SER A 125 9.67 -2.64 2.65
CA SER A 125 8.91 -1.41 2.90
C SER A 125 8.98 -0.98 4.37
N HIS A 126 8.90 -1.94 5.31
CA HIS A 126 8.98 -1.66 6.75
C HIS A 126 10.36 -1.14 7.16
N ILE A 127 11.44 -1.77 6.68
CA ILE A 127 12.81 -1.31 6.93
C ILE A 127 12.98 0.14 6.48
N ALA A 128 12.52 0.48 5.27
CA ALA A 128 12.61 1.84 4.74
C ALA A 128 11.85 2.85 5.61
N THR A 129 10.60 2.56 5.93
CA THR A 129 9.74 3.50 6.67
C THR A 129 10.20 3.70 8.12
N VAL A 130 10.64 2.63 8.79
CA VAL A 130 11.19 2.71 10.15
C VAL A 130 12.51 3.47 10.14
N ALA A 131 13.41 3.22 9.18
CA ALA A 131 14.67 3.93 9.04
C ALA A 131 14.44 5.44 8.87
N MET A 132 13.57 5.84 7.93
CA MET A 132 13.23 7.24 7.70
C MET A 132 12.63 7.90 8.95
N ALA A 133 11.76 7.18 9.65
CA ALA A 133 11.13 7.69 10.87
C ALA A 133 12.12 7.91 12.02
N ARG A 134 13.16 7.06 12.12
CA ARG A 134 14.18 7.12 13.18
C ARG A 134 15.30 8.10 12.88
N TRP A 135 15.77 8.13 11.64
CA TRP A 135 16.89 9.01 11.27
C TRP A 135 16.50 10.48 11.16
N PHE A 136 15.23 10.76 10.94
CA PHE A 136 14.73 12.12 10.64
C PHE A 136 13.59 12.54 11.57
N VAL A 137 13.85 12.59 12.90
CA VAL A 137 12.79 12.91 13.89
C VAL A 137 12.10 14.25 13.57
N ALA A 138 12.87 15.35 13.42
CA ALA A 138 12.34 16.68 13.15
C ALA A 138 11.80 16.87 11.72
N THR A 139 12.24 16.05 10.76
CA THR A 139 11.86 16.15 9.34
C THR A 139 11.28 14.85 8.78
N ARG A 140 10.68 14.04 9.67
CA ARG A 140 10.14 12.68 9.37
C ARG A 140 9.23 12.68 8.15
N GLY A 141 8.29 13.62 8.07
CA GLY A 141 7.34 13.69 6.96
C GLY A 141 8.04 13.86 5.61
N ARG A 142 9.06 14.74 5.54
CA ARG A 142 9.86 14.94 4.32
C ARG A 142 10.64 13.70 3.93
N ALA A 143 11.29 13.05 4.90
CA ALA A 143 12.07 11.85 4.65
C ALA A 143 11.20 10.69 4.16
N LEU A 144 10.05 10.47 4.79
CA LEU A 144 9.07 9.47 4.36
C LEU A 144 8.51 9.77 2.96
N SER A 145 8.21 11.03 2.65
CA SER A 145 7.73 11.42 1.31
C SER A 145 8.77 11.14 0.24
N VAL A 146 10.06 11.46 0.49
CA VAL A 146 11.13 11.16 -0.46
C VAL A 146 11.33 9.65 -0.63
N ALA A 147 11.32 8.89 0.46
CA ALA A 147 11.40 7.43 0.38
C ALA A 147 10.21 6.83 -0.40
N SER A 148 9.00 7.36 -0.25
CA SER A 148 7.81 6.89 -0.97
C SER A 148 7.88 7.11 -2.48
N VAL A 149 8.74 8.02 -2.97
CA VAL A 149 8.99 8.19 -4.42
C VAL A 149 9.51 6.89 -5.04
N GLY A 150 10.32 6.11 -4.31
CA GLY A 150 10.79 4.80 -4.80
C GLY A 150 9.62 3.85 -5.09
N PHE A 151 8.67 3.75 -4.17
CA PHE A 151 7.45 2.95 -4.37
C PHE A 151 6.64 3.46 -5.57
N ALA A 152 6.39 4.77 -5.66
CA ALA A 152 5.63 5.37 -6.75
C ALA A 152 6.29 5.13 -8.12
N LEU A 153 7.63 5.22 -8.20
CA LEU A 153 8.37 4.88 -9.41
C LEU A 153 8.21 3.40 -9.76
N GLY A 154 8.30 2.49 -8.77
CA GLY A 154 8.08 1.07 -8.98
C GLY A 154 6.68 0.78 -9.52
N GLU A 155 5.63 1.33 -8.89
CA GLU A 155 4.24 1.17 -9.31
C GLU A 155 4.00 1.71 -10.72
N ALA A 156 4.56 2.87 -11.05
CA ALA A 156 4.38 3.49 -12.36
C ALA A 156 5.13 2.78 -13.50
N THR A 157 6.32 2.22 -13.23
CA THR A 157 7.22 1.77 -14.31
C THR A 157 7.33 0.26 -14.46
N LEU A 158 7.31 -0.49 -13.34
CA LEU A 158 7.58 -1.93 -13.40
C LEU A 158 6.50 -2.73 -14.15
N PRO A 159 5.19 -2.50 -13.93
CA PRO A 159 4.17 -3.23 -14.69
C PRO A 159 4.31 -3.01 -16.20
N VAL A 160 4.51 -1.75 -16.62
CA VAL A 160 4.68 -1.41 -18.04
C VAL A 160 5.91 -2.12 -18.64
N ALA A 161 7.05 -2.02 -17.95
CA ALA A 161 8.31 -2.60 -18.41
C ALA A 161 8.24 -4.13 -18.52
N PHE A 162 7.61 -4.79 -17.53
CA PHE A 162 7.57 -6.25 -17.47
C PHE A 162 6.50 -6.85 -18.39
N VAL A 163 5.33 -6.21 -18.54
CA VAL A 163 4.35 -6.63 -19.56
C VAL A 163 4.94 -6.47 -20.96
N ALA A 164 5.66 -5.39 -21.25
CA ALA A 164 6.36 -5.25 -22.51
C ALA A 164 7.43 -6.31 -22.70
N ALA A 165 8.22 -6.64 -21.67
CA ALA A 165 9.24 -7.67 -21.74
C ALA A 165 8.67 -9.07 -21.94
N MET A 166 7.49 -9.39 -21.37
CA MET A 166 6.82 -10.69 -21.56
C MET A 166 6.45 -10.98 -23.02
N THR A 167 6.37 -9.98 -23.88
CA THR A 167 6.12 -10.21 -25.32
C THR A 167 7.28 -10.89 -26.03
N VAL A 168 8.50 -10.88 -25.45
CA VAL A 168 9.74 -11.40 -26.05
C VAL A 168 10.54 -12.32 -25.13
N VAL A 169 10.23 -12.35 -23.85
CA VAL A 169 10.93 -13.13 -22.84
C VAL A 169 9.92 -13.94 -22.03
N ASP A 170 10.20 -15.22 -21.82
CA ASP A 170 9.39 -16.07 -20.94
C ASP A 170 9.32 -15.49 -19.51
N TRP A 171 8.13 -15.55 -18.89
CA TRP A 171 7.85 -14.96 -17.59
C TRP A 171 8.76 -15.47 -16.46
N ARG A 172 9.24 -16.72 -16.55
CA ARG A 172 10.15 -17.32 -15.55
C ARG A 172 11.51 -16.63 -15.56
N TRP A 173 12.04 -16.30 -16.74
CA TRP A 173 13.30 -15.57 -16.85
C TRP A 173 13.19 -14.14 -16.34
N LEU A 174 12.02 -13.53 -16.43
CA LEU A 174 11.79 -12.21 -15.83
C LEU A 174 11.88 -12.27 -14.30
N TRP A 175 11.42 -13.35 -13.65
CA TRP A 175 11.63 -13.54 -12.22
C TRP A 175 13.11 -13.78 -11.85
N VAL A 176 13.87 -14.44 -12.69
CA VAL A 176 15.33 -14.55 -12.53
C VAL A 176 15.98 -13.17 -12.65
N LEU A 177 15.58 -12.35 -13.63
CA LEU A 177 16.04 -10.96 -13.75
C LEU A 177 15.72 -10.15 -12.47
N VAL A 178 14.52 -10.26 -11.94
CA VAL A 178 14.14 -9.60 -10.66
C VAL A 178 15.07 -10.02 -9.53
N ALA A 179 15.38 -11.31 -9.40
CA ALA A 179 16.33 -11.78 -8.38
C ALA A 179 17.70 -11.12 -8.52
N VAL A 180 18.24 -11.02 -9.72
CA VAL A 180 19.51 -10.34 -10.02
C VAL A 180 19.42 -8.85 -9.67
N LEU A 181 18.32 -8.17 -10.05
CA LEU A 181 18.12 -6.75 -9.76
C LEU A 181 18.05 -6.52 -8.25
N ILE A 182 17.34 -7.36 -7.48
CA ILE A 182 17.28 -7.27 -6.00
C ILE A 182 18.68 -7.44 -5.41
N LEU A 183 19.45 -8.43 -5.83
CA LEU A 183 20.81 -8.65 -5.33
C LEU A 183 21.75 -7.50 -5.69
N SER A 184 21.58 -6.88 -6.86
CA SER A 184 22.38 -5.73 -7.28
C SER A 184 22.16 -4.48 -6.41
N THR A 185 21.05 -4.41 -5.68
CA THR A 185 20.80 -3.31 -4.73
C THR A 185 21.67 -3.40 -3.48
N LEU A 186 22.15 -4.60 -3.10
CA LEU A 186 22.96 -4.80 -1.87
C LEU A 186 24.26 -4.00 -1.85
N PRO A 187 25.14 -4.02 -2.88
CA PRO A 187 26.35 -3.21 -2.89
C PRO A 187 26.04 -1.71 -2.89
N VAL A 188 24.95 -1.29 -3.53
CA VAL A 188 24.51 0.11 -3.53
C VAL A 188 24.07 0.53 -2.12
N LEU A 189 23.20 -0.25 -1.47
CA LEU A 189 22.79 -0.01 -0.08
C LEU A 189 23.98 -0.05 0.88
N GLY A 190 24.92 -0.99 0.68
CA GLY A 190 26.12 -1.08 1.48
C GLY A 190 26.97 0.20 1.45
N ARG A 191 27.05 0.86 0.29
CA ARG A 191 27.72 2.17 0.13
C ARG A 191 26.92 3.32 0.72
N LEU A 192 25.61 3.38 0.43
CA LEU A 192 24.72 4.44 0.93
C LEU A 192 24.63 4.46 2.47
N LEU A 193 24.68 3.28 3.09
CA LEU A 193 24.57 3.07 4.53
C LEU A 193 25.93 2.86 5.23
N ALA A 194 27.04 3.19 4.59
CA ALA A 194 28.37 3.09 5.21
C ALA A 194 28.49 3.95 6.48
N LEU A 195 27.79 5.07 6.54
CA LEU A 195 27.72 6.01 7.66
C LEU A 195 26.32 5.98 8.30
N GLU A 196 25.82 4.81 8.63
CA GLU A 196 24.50 4.65 9.25
C GLU A 196 24.39 5.42 10.56
N ARG A 197 23.37 6.29 10.67
CA ARG A 197 23.10 7.06 11.89
C ARG A 197 22.48 6.17 12.96
N THR A 198 22.90 6.39 14.23
CA THR A 198 22.20 5.81 15.38
C THR A 198 20.89 6.57 15.61
N PRO A 199 19.79 5.89 16.00
CA PRO A 199 18.53 6.55 16.31
C PRO A 199 18.72 7.54 17.44
N GLN A 200 18.31 8.80 17.27
CA GLN A 200 18.19 9.76 18.35
C GLN A 200 16.74 9.79 18.83
N ALA A 201 16.55 9.62 20.13
CA ALA A 201 15.27 9.71 20.82
C ALA A 201 15.02 11.17 21.22
N GLU A 202 14.23 11.89 20.43
CA GLU A 202 13.59 13.15 20.87
C GLU A 202 12.23 13.28 20.22
N ALA A 203 11.18 12.83 20.89
CA ALA A 203 9.79 13.04 20.50
C ALA A 203 8.86 13.07 21.72
N GLU A 204 9.08 13.97 22.66
CA GLU A 204 8.21 14.08 23.87
C GLU A 204 7.37 15.35 23.95
N GLU A 205 7.53 16.37 23.12
CA GLU A 205 7.02 17.71 23.47
C GLU A 205 5.69 18.17 22.86
N ASN A 206 5.04 17.45 21.92
CA ASN A 206 3.74 17.89 21.39
C ASN A 206 2.73 16.74 21.31
N GLN A 207 2.12 16.39 22.45
CA GLN A 207 1.06 15.38 22.51
C GLN A 207 -0.31 16.05 22.32
N ALA A 208 -0.97 15.82 21.18
CA ALA A 208 -2.36 16.22 20.97
C ALA A 208 -3.30 15.21 21.67
N HIS A 209 -4.29 15.74 22.42
CA HIS A 209 -5.34 14.96 23.06
C HIS A 209 -6.42 14.58 22.03
N GLY A 210 -7.00 13.41 22.17
CA GLY A 210 -8.14 12.96 21.39
C GLY A 210 -9.49 13.35 21.99
N MET A 211 -10.53 12.61 21.60
CA MET A 211 -11.89 12.76 22.18
C MET A 211 -11.86 12.74 23.72
N ASP A 212 -12.75 13.48 24.33
CA ASP A 212 -12.86 13.66 25.78
C ASP A 212 -11.58 14.23 26.44
N GLY A 213 -10.72 14.91 25.67
CA GLY A 213 -9.48 15.50 26.16
C GLY A 213 -8.45 14.49 26.66
N ARG A 214 -8.48 13.23 26.24
CA ARG A 214 -7.61 12.17 26.74
C ARG A 214 -6.87 11.43 25.63
N HIS A 215 -5.85 10.64 26.01
CA HIS A 215 -5.15 9.72 25.12
C HIS A 215 -5.73 8.31 25.28
N TRP A 216 -6.16 7.72 24.18
CA TRP A 216 -6.80 6.41 24.15
C TRP A 216 -5.77 5.29 24.01
N ARG A 217 -5.88 4.27 24.87
CA ARG A 217 -5.05 3.06 24.79
C ARG A 217 -5.69 2.06 23.83
N ARG A 218 -4.87 1.13 23.28
CA ARG A 218 -5.31 0.08 22.34
C ARG A 218 -6.57 -0.66 22.80
N ALA A 219 -6.61 -1.11 24.06
CA ALA A 219 -7.74 -1.86 24.59
C ALA A 219 -9.03 -1.02 24.65
N GLU A 220 -8.93 0.27 24.92
CA GLU A 220 -10.06 1.20 24.94
C GLU A 220 -10.58 1.45 23.53
N VAL A 221 -9.68 1.63 22.54
CA VAL A 221 -10.04 1.82 21.13
C VAL A 221 -10.78 0.59 20.58
N LEU A 222 -10.31 -0.63 20.89
CA LEU A 222 -10.99 -1.88 20.47
C LEU A 222 -12.41 -2.02 21.07
N ARG A 223 -12.68 -1.41 22.20
CA ARG A 223 -14.01 -1.41 22.83
C ARG A 223 -14.86 -0.23 22.36
N HIS A 224 -14.27 0.74 21.68
CA HIS A 224 -14.95 1.95 21.26
C HIS A 224 -15.65 1.77 19.91
N TRP A 225 -16.92 2.09 19.87
CA TRP A 225 -17.79 1.89 18.70
C TRP A 225 -17.26 2.58 17.41
N LEU A 226 -16.60 3.74 17.54
CA LEU A 226 -16.10 4.50 16.39
C LEU A 226 -15.07 3.72 15.57
N PHE A 227 -14.18 2.96 16.25
CA PHE A 227 -13.21 2.11 15.54
C PHE A 227 -13.91 1.10 14.62
N TRP A 228 -14.94 0.42 15.13
CA TRP A 228 -15.67 -0.58 14.34
C TRP A 228 -16.53 0.05 13.25
N ALA A 229 -17.10 1.24 13.49
CA ALA A 229 -17.79 2.00 12.45
C ALA A 229 -16.87 2.45 11.31
N MET A 230 -15.55 2.59 11.57
CA MET A 230 -14.54 2.90 10.54
C MET A 230 -14.01 1.67 9.81
N VAL A 231 -14.34 0.44 10.22
CA VAL A 231 -13.86 -0.78 9.55
C VAL A 231 -14.26 -0.84 8.08
N PRO A 232 -15.51 -0.55 7.65
CA PRO A 232 -15.87 -0.52 6.22
C PRO A 232 -15.01 0.46 5.41
N PHE A 233 -14.67 1.62 5.99
CA PHE A 233 -13.79 2.62 5.38
C PHE A 233 -12.36 2.09 5.20
N LEU A 234 -11.80 1.38 6.17
CA LEU A 234 -10.46 0.81 6.10
C LEU A 234 -10.39 -0.38 5.12
N LEU A 235 -11.40 -1.23 5.19
CA LEU A 235 -11.45 -2.49 4.45
C LEU A 235 -11.64 -2.26 2.94
N GLY A 236 -12.54 -1.34 2.57
CA GLY A 236 -12.95 -1.13 1.16
C GLY A 236 -11.78 -0.88 0.21
N PRO A 237 -10.99 0.19 0.38
CA PRO A 237 -9.85 0.47 -0.50
C PRO A 237 -8.82 -0.66 -0.48
N ALA A 238 -8.53 -1.23 0.70
CA ALA A 238 -7.58 -2.32 0.83
C ALA A 238 -8.03 -3.58 0.07
N ALA A 239 -9.31 -3.94 0.15
CA ALA A 239 -9.85 -5.11 -0.54
C ALA A 239 -10.00 -4.86 -2.05
N PHE A 240 -10.70 -3.81 -2.43
CA PHE A 240 -11.18 -3.66 -3.81
C PHE A 240 -10.17 -3.01 -4.74
N SER A 241 -9.28 -2.11 -4.27
CA SER A 241 -8.14 -1.69 -5.08
C SER A 241 -7.17 -2.85 -5.30
N THR A 242 -6.93 -3.67 -4.25
CA THR A 242 -6.10 -4.88 -4.40
C THR A 242 -6.74 -5.86 -5.38
N ALA A 243 -8.06 -6.09 -5.31
CA ALA A 243 -8.78 -6.96 -6.25
C ALA A 243 -8.69 -6.45 -7.69
N PHE A 244 -8.84 -5.14 -7.90
CA PHE A 244 -8.70 -4.53 -9.23
C PHE A 244 -7.31 -4.79 -9.82
N PHE A 245 -6.24 -4.47 -9.09
CA PHE A 245 -4.88 -4.72 -9.56
C PHE A 245 -4.56 -6.21 -9.65
N PHE A 246 -5.14 -7.05 -8.80
CA PHE A 246 -4.95 -8.49 -8.84
C PHE A 246 -5.57 -9.13 -10.10
N HIS A 247 -6.75 -8.69 -10.50
CA HIS A 247 -7.45 -9.17 -11.69
C HIS A 247 -7.17 -8.31 -12.95
N GLN A 248 -6.06 -7.55 -12.98
CA GLN A 248 -5.76 -6.61 -14.07
C GLN A 248 -5.71 -7.27 -15.46
N VAL A 249 -5.23 -8.52 -15.57
CA VAL A 249 -5.20 -9.27 -16.82
C VAL A 249 -6.63 -9.56 -17.28
N HIS A 250 -7.43 -10.17 -16.42
CA HIS A 250 -8.84 -10.46 -16.71
C HIS A 250 -9.65 -9.19 -17.02
N PHE A 251 -9.39 -8.10 -16.28
CA PHE A 251 -10.05 -6.81 -16.55
C PHE A 251 -9.68 -6.25 -17.93
N ALA A 252 -8.41 -6.33 -18.33
CA ALA A 252 -7.97 -5.91 -19.66
C ALA A 252 -8.72 -6.70 -20.75
N GLU A 253 -8.82 -8.02 -20.59
CA GLU A 253 -9.55 -8.91 -21.51
C GLU A 253 -11.04 -8.54 -21.62
N THR A 254 -11.73 -8.33 -20.49
CA THR A 254 -13.16 -7.96 -20.48
C THR A 254 -13.43 -6.60 -21.13
N LYS A 255 -12.46 -5.68 -21.09
CA LYS A 255 -12.55 -4.36 -21.73
C LYS A 255 -11.97 -4.34 -23.16
N ALA A 256 -11.64 -5.49 -23.74
CA ALA A 256 -11.01 -5.64 -25.05
C ALA A 256 -9.71 -4.78 -25.19
N LEU A 257 -8.99 -4.61 -24.07
CA LEU A 257 -7.69 -3.96 -24.05
C LEU A 257 -6.58 -5.00 -24.03
N ILE A 258 -5.51 -4.74 -24.76
CA ILE A 258 -4.26 -5.49 -24.55
C ILE A 258 -3.73 -5.16 -23.16
N HIS A 259 -3.14 -6.14 -22.46
CA HIS A 259 -2.64 -5.94 -21.10
C HIS A 259 -1.64 -4.78 -20.99
N LEU A 260 -0.75 -4.63 -21.99
CA LEU A 260 0.17 -3.50 -22.09
C LEU A 260 -0.57 -2.14 -22.13
N GLY A 261 -1.71 -2.07 -22.81
CA GLY A 261 -2.53 -0.86 -22.88
C GLY A 261 -3.11 -0.48 -21.52
N LEU A 262 -3.49 -1.46 -20.70
CA LEU A 262 -3.98 -1.20 -19.33
C LEU A 262 -2.84 -0.72 -18.42
N VAL A 263 -1.70 -1.43 -18.38
CA VAL A 263 -0.60 -1.05 -17.48
C VAL A 263 0.07 0.27 -17.92
N ALA A 264 -0.04 0.67 -19.18
CA ALA A 264 0.39 1.99 -19.64
C ALA A 264 -0.36 3.16 -18.96
N LEU A 265 -1.51 2.89 -18.32
CA LEU A 265 -2.25 3.87 -17.51
C LEU A 265 -1.73 3.98 -16.07
N PHE A 266 -0.89 3.06 -15.59
CA PHE A 266 -0.36 3.08 -14.22
C PHE A 266 0.45 4.34 -13.89
N PRO A 267 1.29 4.89 -14.77
CA PRO A 267 1.95 6.17 -14.52
C PRO A 267 0.95 7.31 -14.27
N VAL A 268 -0.17 7.33 -15.00
CA VAL A 268 -1.23 8.33 -14.84
C VAL A 268 -1.94 8.14 -13.49
N PHE A 269 -2.28 6.89 -13.15
CA PHE A 269 -2.84 6.52 -11.85
C PHE A 269 -1.93 6.96 -10.70
N THR A 270 -0.64 6.58 -10.74
CA THR A 270 0.33 6.92 -9.70
C THR A 270 0.54 8.43 -9.60
N GLY A 271 0.63 9.14 -10.72
CA GLY A 271 0.71 10.61 -10.74
C GLY A 271 -0.49 11.28 -10.08
N ALA A 272 -1.70 10.81 -10.38
CA ALA A 272 -2.94 11.29 -9.76
C ALA A 272 -3.00 10.96 -8.26
N ALA A 273 -2.54 9.77 -7.85
CA ALA A 273 -2.49 9.39 -6.44
C ALA A 273 -1.51 10.27 -5.64
N VAL A 274 -0.32 10.55 -6.17
CA VAL A 274 0.65 11.46 -5.54
C VAL A 274 0.08 12.88 -5.44
N ALA A 275 -0.54 13.39 -6.50
CA ALA A 275 -1.18 14.70 -6.49
C ALA A 275 -2.29 14.76 -5.43
N SER A 276 -3.14 13.74 -5.35
CA SER A 276 -4.19 13.64 -4.33
C SER A 276 -3.65 13.53 -2.91
N MET A 277 -2.56 12.81 -2.69
CA MET A 277 -1.88 12.72 -1.40
C MET A 277 -1.42 14.10 -0.91
N LEU A 278 -0.79 14.89 -1.79
CA LEU A 278 -0.34 16.24 -1.47
C LEU A 278 -1.51 17.21 -1.21
N LEU A 279 -2.54 17.14 -2.06
CA LEU A 279 -3.74 17.95 -1.93
C LEU A 279 -4.49 17.63 -0.63
N SER A 280 -4.63 16.35 -0.28
CA SER A 280 -5.32 15.95 0.94
C SER A 280 -4.61 16.41 2.20
N GLY A 281 -3.27 16.48 2.22
CA GLY A 281 -2.51 17.10 3.31
C GLY A 281 -2.92 18.56 3.52
N PHE A 282 -2.94 19.35 2.45
CA PHE A 282 -3.38 20.74 2.50
C PHE A 282 -4.85 20.90 2.93
N LEU A 283 -5.74 20.03 2.43
CA LEU A 283 -7.16 20.05 2.79
C LEU A 283 -7.38 19.69 4.27
N ILE A 284 -6.59 18.75 4.82
CA ILE A 284 -6.64 18.38 6.24
C ILE A 284 -6.32 19.60 7.12
N ASP A 285 -5.27 20.33 6.79
CA ASP A 285 -4.87 21.53 7.54
C ASP A 285 -5.95 22.60 7.53
N ARG A 286 -6.67 22.75 6.41
CA ARG A 286 -7.70 23.76 6.24
C ARG A 286 -9.07 23.38 6.81
N PHE A 287 -9.51 22.14 6.63
CA PHE A 287 -10.89 21.70 6.92
C PHE A 287 -10.99 20.71 8.08
N GLY A 288 -9.87 20.09 8.48
CA GLY A 288 -9.82 19.02 9.47
C GLY A 288 -10.30 17.67 8.94
N THR A 289 -9.99 16.61 9.70
CA THR A 289 -10.33 15.25 9.27
C THR A 289 -11.82 14.96 9.38
N ALA A 290 -12.51 15.52 10.34
CA ALA A 290 -13.96 15.30 10.56
C ALA A 290 -14.82 15.67 9.34
N ARG A 291 -14.44 16.69 8.57
CA ARG A 291 -15.18 17.09 7.36
C ARG A 291 -14.77 16.30 6.11
N LEU A 292 -13.53 15.87 6.04
CA LEU A 292 -12.97 15.21 4.84
C LEU A 292 -13.22 13.71 4.82
N MET A 293 -13.15 13.04 5.98
CA MET A 293 -13.30 11.58 6.05
C MET A 293 -14.60 11.04 5.42
N PRO A 294 -15.79 11.64 5.64
CA PRO A 294 -17.03 11.14 5.03
C PRO A 294 -17.02 11.15 3.51
N LEU A 295 -16.25 12.07 2.91
CA LEU A 295 -16.20 12.25 1.44
C LEU A 295 -14.96 11.58 0.81
N ALA A 296 -14.03 11.11 1.61
CA ALA A 296 -12.73 10.62 1.11
C ALA A 296 -12.85 9.40 0.16
N GLN A 297 -13.91 8.61 0.29
CA GLN A 297 -14.16 7.45 -0.57
C GLN A 297 -15.24 7.71 -1.65
N ALA A 298 -15.81 8.89 -1.71
CA ALA A 298 -16.78 9.22 -2.77
C ALA A 298 -16.18 9.08 -4.19
N PRO A 299 -14.91 9.42 -4.45
CA PRO A 299 -14.30 9.16 -5.76
C PRO A 299 -14.24 7.66 -6.11
N MET A 300 -14.15 6.74 -5.12
CA MET A 300 -14.21 5.29 -5.39
C MET A 300 -15.59 4.84 -5.91
N VAL A 301 -16.67 5.43 -5.39
CA VAL A 301 -18.01 5.14 -5.92
C VAL A 301 -18.06 5.45 -7.41
N ALA A 302 -17.65 6.66 -7.78
CA ALA A 302 -17.60 7.07 -9.18
C ALA A 302 -16.61 6.23 -10.00
N ALA A 303 -15.44 5.91 -9.44
CA ALA A 303 -14.42 5.10 -10.10
C ALA A 303 -14.96 3.74 -10.52
N PHE A 304 -15.55 2.99 -9.60
CA PHE A 304 -16.05 1.64 -9.90
C PHE A 304 -17.28 1.65 -10.82
N LEU A 305 -18.15 2.66 -10.75
CA LEU A 305 -19.24 2.83 -11.72
C LEU A 305 -18.69 3.15 -13.12
N VAL A 306 -17.70 4.03 -13.24
CA VAL A 306 -17.07 4.35 -14.52
C VAL A 306 -16.31 3.14 -15.06
N LEU A 307 -15.55 2.41 -14.25
CA LEU A 307 -14.82 1.20 -14.67
C LEU A 307 -15.79 0.10 -15.13
N SER A 308 -16.91 -0.10 -14.43
CA SER A 308 -17.95 -1.05 -14.85
C SER A 308 -18.49 -0.70 -16.25
N ALA A 309 -18.82 0.55 -16.50
CA ALA A 309 -19.43 1.02 -17.76
C ALA A 309 -18.39 1.33 -18.87
N ALA A 310 -17.08 1.28 -18.58
CA ALA A 310 -16.04 1.68 -19.52
C ALA A 310 -16.01 0.77 -20.75
N ALA A 311 -16.06 1.38 -21.95
CA ALA A 311 -16.00 0.70 -23.25
C ALA A 311 -14.65 0.94 -23.98
N GLY A 312 -13.59 1.27 -23.28
CA GLY A 312 -12.26 1.50 -23.88
C GLY A 312 -11.30 2.26 -22.99
N ALA A 313 -10.10 2.52 -23.48
CA ALA A 313 -8.97 3.05 -22.72
C ALA A 313 -9.27 4.38 -21.99
N TRP A 314 -10.02 5.30 -22.59
CA TRP A 314 -10.35 6.58 -21.97
C TRP A 314 -11.28 6.44 -20.76
N GLY A 315 -12.30 5.57 -20.86
CA GLY A 315 -13.18 5.28 -19.71
C GLY A 315 -12.41 4.62 -18.58
N VAL A 316 -11.53 3.66 -18.91
CA VAL A 316 -10.65 3.01 -17.93
C VAL A 316 -9.70 4.02 -17.29
N ALA A 317 -9.07 4.91 -18.07
CA ALA A 317 -8.19 5.96 -17.55
C ALA A 317 -8.92 6.88 -16.57
N LEU A 318 -10.15 7.33 -16.92
CA LEU A 318 -10.97 8.15 -16.03
C LEU A 318 -11.29 7.42 -14.72
N GLY A 319 -11.72 6.16 -14.80
CA GLY A 319 -11.99 5.35 -13.60
C GLY A 319 -10.74 5.17 -12.72
N MET A 320 -9.59 4.91 -13.31
CA MET A 320 -8.31 4.80 -12.59
C MET A 320 -7.91 6.13 -11.94
N ILE A 321 -8.08 7.27 -12.60
CA ILE A 321 -7.82 8.59 -12.01
C ILE A 321 -8.73 8.83 -10.80
N LEU A 322 -10.03 8.53 -10.92
CA LEU A 322 -10.97 8.66 -9.79
C LEU A 322 -10.59 7.73 -8.63
N MET A 323 -10.17 6.49 -8.90
CA MET A 323 -9.66 5.57 -7.89
C MET A 323 -8.40 6.12 -7.21
N ALA A 324 -7.47 6.70 -7.99
CA ALA A 324 -6.24 7.28 -7.51
C ALA A 324 -6.48 8.44 -6.52
N LEU A 325 -7.56 9.21 -6.67
CA LEU A 325 -7.90 10.28 -5.73
C LEU A 325 -8.12 9.74 -4.31
N THR A 326 -8.85 8.65 -4.17
CA THR A 326 -9.05 8.03 -2.86
C THR A 326 -7.79 7.32 -2.37
N VAL A 327 -7.07 6.60 -3.24
CA VAL A 327 -5.81 5.91 -2.86
C VAL A 327 -4.80 6.91 -2.35
N GLY A 328 -4.60 8.04 -3.03
CA GLY A 328 -3.71 9.11 -2.59
C GLY A 328 -4.14 9.71 -1.24
N ALA A 329 -5.41 10.05 -1.07
CA ALA A 329 -5.93 10.59 0.19
C ALA A 329 -5.75 9.61 1.37
N ASN A 330 -5.84 8.31 1.12
CA ASN A 330 -5.68 7.28 2.15
C ASN A 330 -4.24 7.17 2.71
N HIS A 331 -3.25 7.73 2.07
CA HIS A 331 -1.89 7.82 2.64
C HIS A 331 -1.78 8.81 3.81
N THR A 332 -2.64 9.83 3.86
CA THR A 332 -2.54 10.92 4.84
C THR A 332 -3.74 10.99 5.77
N LEU A 333 -4.94 10.96 5.22
CA LEU A 333 -6.18 11.26 5.93
C LEU A 333 -6.50 10.32 7.10
N PRO A 334 -6.41 8.97 6.97
CA PRO A 334 -6.66 8.07 8.10
C PRO A 334 -5.65 8.27 9.22
N SER A 335 -4.38 8.54 8.88
CA SER A 335 -3.34 8.79 9.88
C SER A 335 -3.61 10.03 10.71
N ALA A 336 -4.07 11.12 10.08
CA ALA A 336 -4.46 12.35 10.74
C ALA A 336 -5.73 12.14 11.57
N PHE A 337 -6.72 11.41 11.05
CA PHE A 337 -7.95 11.07 11.77
C PHE A 337 -7.68 10.32 13.08
N TRP A 338 -6.86 9.28 13.07
CA TRP A 338 -6.54 8.54 14.28
C TRP A 338 -5.83 9.42 15.32
N ALA A 339 -4.96 10.33 14.88
CA ALA A 339 -4.28 11.27 15.77
C ALA A 339 -5.25 12.29 16.38
N GLU A 340 -6.18 12.83 15.58
CA GLU A 340 -7.17 13.84 16.02
C GLU A 340 -8.20 13.22 16.98
N PHE A 341 -8.72 12.02 16.70
CA PHE A 341 -9.80 11.42 17.49
C PHE A 341 -9.32 10.63 18.72
N TYR A 342 -8.17 9.95 18.65
CA TYR A 342 -7.69 9.10 19.74
C TYR A 342 -6.44 9.64 20.45
N GLY A 343 -5.90 10.78 19.99
CA GLY A 343 -4.70 11.38 20.55
C GLY A 343 -3.41 10.75 20.07
N THR A 344 -2.28 11.41 20.32
CA THR A 344 -0.99 11.02 19.72
C THR A 344 -0.15 10.10 20.58
N ARG A 345 -0.39 10.02 21.90
CA ARG A 345 0.47 9.26 22.84
C ARG A 345 0.60 7.77 22.50
N HIS A 346 -0.48 7.12 22.06
CA HIS A 346 -0.53 5.70 21.74
C HIS A 346 -0.88 5.44 20.27
N ILE A 347 -0.64 6.43 19.40
CA ILE A 347 -1.04 6.42 18.00
C ILE A 347 -0.48 5.23 17.21
N GLY A 348 0.74 4.77 17.54
CA GLY A 348 1.36 3.62 16.91
C GLY A 348 0.53 2.35 17.07
N ALA A 349 0.01 2.09 18.27
CA ALA A 349 -0.84 0.95 18.56
C ALA A 349 -2.19 1.02 17.84
N VAL A 350 -2.79 2.23 17.73
CA VAL A 350 -4.04 2.46 16.99
C VAL A 350 -3.86 2.24 15.49
N LYS A 351 -2.79 2.78 14.93
CA LYS A 351 -2.45 2.58 13.50
C LYS A 351 -2.16 1.11 13.17
N ALA A 352 -1.50 0.38 14.07
CA ALA A 352 -1.25 -1.05 13.87
C ALA A 352 -2.54 -1.86 13.77
N MET A 353 -3.58 -1.52 14.56
CA MET A 353 -4.89 -2.17 14.45
C MET A 353 -5.58 -1.84 13.11
N ALA A 354 -5.55 -0.56 12.71
CA ALA A 354 -6.09 -0.15 11.41
C ALA A 354 -5.36 -0.85 10.25
N ALA A 355 -4.03 -0.97 10.34
CA ALA A 355 -3.23 -1.70 9.35
C ALA A 355 -3.59 -3.19 9.30
N ALA A 356 -3.87 -3.83 10.44
CA ALA A 356 -4.32 -5.23 10.46
C ALA A 356 -5.64 -5.43 9.71
N VAL A 357 -6.61 -4.52 9.86
CA VAL A 357 -7.86 -4.54 9.09
C VAL A 357 -7.59 -4.37 7.59
N MET A 358 -6.70 -3.45 7.22
CA MET A 358 -6.33 -3.24 5.81
C MET A 358 -5.65 -4.48 5.20
N VAL A 359 -4.71 -5.11 5.93
CA VAL A 359 -4.03 -6.33 5.44
C VAL A 359 -5.03 -7.47 5.25
N PHE A 360 -5.97 -7.64 6.18
CA PHE A 360 -7.08 -8.58 6.01
C PHE A 360 -7.87 -8.29 4.73
N GLY A 361 -8.18 -7.01 4.45
CA GLY A 361 -8.83 -6.58 3.21
C GLY A 361 -8.06 -7.00 1.96
N THR A 362 -6.73 -6.77 1.94
CA THR A 362 -5.89 -7.13 0.78
C THR A 362 -5.85 -8.63 0.50
N ALA A 363 -6.09 -9.47 1.49
CA ALA A 363 -6.19 -10.92 1.31
C ALA A 363 -7.59 -11.33 0.84
N VAL A 364 -8.65 -10.76 1.44
CA VAL A 364 -10.04 -11.14 1.14
C VAL A 364 -10.52 -10.65 -0.24
N GLY A 365 -10.08 -9.45 -0.67
CA GLY A 365 -10.50 -8.86 -1.94
C GLY A 365 -10.33 -9.80 -3.14
N PRO A 366 -9.11 -10.27 -3.45
CA PRO A 366 -8.84 -11.18 -4.57
C PRO A 366 -9.59 -12.51 -4.51
N ILE A 367 -9.73 -13.10 -3.32
CA ILE A 367 -10.50 -14.34 -3.12
C ILE A 367 -11.98 -14.12 -3.46
N LEU A 368 -12.58 -13.08 -2.87
CA LEU A 368 -14.00 -12.80 -3.04
C LEU A 368 -14.32 -12.54 -4.52
N THR A 369 -13.58 -11.65 -5.15
CA THR A 369 -13.83 -11.29 -6.56
C THR A 369 -13.50 -12.43 -7.51
N GLY A 370 -12.44 -13.21 -7.26
CA GLY A 370 -12.09 -14.36 -8.08
C GLY A 370 -13.13 -15.50 -8.00
N THR A 371 -13.63 -15.80 -6.80
CA THR A 371 -14.70 -16.83 -6.64
C THR A 371 -16.02 -16.39 -7.27
N LEU A 372 -16.32 -15.10 -7.26
CA LEU A 372 -17.51 -14.56 -7.94
C LEU A 372 -17.36 -14.63 -9.47
N ILE A 373 -16.15 -14.39 -10.02
CA ILE A 373 -15.86 -14.60 -11.45
C ILE A 373 -16.07 -16.06 -11.81
N ASP A 374 -15.54 -16.99 -11.04
CA ASP A 374 -15.69 -18.44 -11.27
C ASP A 374 -17.15 -18.88 -11.16
N ALA A 375 -17.96 -18.21 -10.34
CA ALA A 375 -19.39 -18.43 -10.21
C ALA A 375 -20.23 -17.81 -11.36
N GLY A 376 -19.58 -17.15 -12.32
CA GLY A 376 -20.23 -16.56 -13.49
C GLY A 376 -20.71 -15.11 -13.31
N LEU A 377 -20.41 -14.46 -12.16
CA LEU A 377 -20.69 -13.04 -11.98
C LEU A 377 -19.55 -12.22 -12.61
N SER A 378 -19.85 -11.49 -13.67
CA SER A 378 -18.87 -10.70 -14.39
C SER A 378 -18.19 -9.66 -13.48
N PHE A 379 -16.92 -9.33 -13.78
CA PHE A 379 -16.18 -8.37 -12.96
C PHE A 379 -16.82 -6.97 -13.04
N ASP A 380 -17.47 -6.64 -14.15
CA ASP A 380 -18.24 -5.38 -14.32
C ASP A 380 -19.45 -5.29 -13.39
N GLU A 381 -20.20 -6.38 -13.22
CA GLU A 381 -21.31 -6.44 -12.26
C GLU A 381 -20.83 -6.34 -10.82
N GLN A 382 -19.70 -6.99 -10.50
CA GLN A 382 -19.08 -6.88 -9.18
C GLN A 382 -18.68 -5.44 -8.87
N MET A 383 -18.19 -4.67 -9.85
CA MET A 383 -17.82 -3.25 -9.66
C MET A 383 -19.00 -2.39 -9.23
N ILE A 384 -20.22 -2.69 -9.69
CA ILE A 384 -21.45 -2.00 -9.22
C ILE A 384 -21.67 -2.29 -7.73
N GLY A 385 -21.54 -3.55 -7.32
CA GLY A 385 -21.64 -3.94 -5.91
C GLY A 385 -20.55 -3.29 -5.05
N ILE A 386 -19.32 -3.20 -5.57
CA ILE A 386 -18.19 -2.51 -4.92
C ILE A 386 -18.49 -1.01 -4.77
N ALA A 387 -19.06 -0.35 -5.77
CA ALA A 387 -19.50 1.04 -5.66
C ALA A 387 -20.54 1.21 -4.54
N GLY A 388 -21.48 0.27 -4.42
CA GLY A 388 -22.45 0.20 -3.31
C GLY A 388 -21.76 0.09 -1.94
N TRP A 389 -20.71 -0.73 -1.83
CA TRP A 389 -19.91 -0.80 -0.61
C TRP A 389 -19.30 0.55 -0.22
N PHE A 390 -18.70 1.26 -1.19
CA PHE A 390 -18.09 2.57 -0.92
C PHE A 390 -19.12 3.63 -0.55
N LEU A 391 -20.31 3.59 -1.14
CA LEU A 391 -21.42 4.45 -0.75
C LEU A 391 -21.84 4.19 0.70
N LEU A 392 -21.98 2.92 1.08
CA LEU A 392 -22.27 2.50 2.46
C LEU A 392 -21.14 2.96 3.41
N ALA A 393 -19.88 2.78 3.03
CA ALA A 393 -18.72 3.21 3.84
C ALA A 393 -18.71 4.73 4.05
N CYS A 394 -19.02 5.53 3.03
CA CYS A 394 -19.18 6.98 3.17
C CYS A 394 -20.31 7.34 4.15
N ALA A 395 -21.47 6.69 4.04
CA ALA A 395 -22.61 6.93 4.92
C ALA A 395 -22.29 6.53 6.37
N CYS A 396 -21.74 5.34 6.59
CA CYS A 396 -21.31 4.88 7.93
C CYS A 396 -20.29 5.83 8.56
N THR A 397 -19.27 6.24 7.78
CA THR A 397 -18.24 7.18 8.22
C THR A 397 -18.84 8.54 8.57
N GLY A 398 -19.74 9.06 7.74
CA GLY A 398 -20.43 10.32 7.98
C GLY A 398 -21.25 10.30 9.27
N LEU A 399 -22.07 9.25 9.48
CA LEU A 399 -22.85 9.05 10.69
C LEU A 399 -21.97 8.86 11.92
N ALA A 400 -20.87 8.11 11.80
CA ALA A 400 -19.95 7.89 12.90
C ALA A 400 -19.26 9.20 13.33
N ILE A 401 -18.75 9.95 12.38
CA ILE A 401 -18.03 11.19 12.65
C ILE A 401 -18.99 12.27 13.18
N SER A 402 -20.22 12.39 12.65
CA SER A 402 -21.19 13.36 13.16
C SER A 402 -21.49 13.16 14.66
N ARG A 403 -21.43 11.91 15.15
CA ARG A 403 -21.59 11.58 16.57
C ARG A 403 -20.32 11.76 17.39
N ALA A 404 -19.14 11.53 16.79
CA ALA A 404 -17.86 11.58 17.49
C ALA A 404 -17.21 12.98 17.49
N ALA A 405 -17.44 13.79 16.47
CA ALA A 405 -16.85 15.13 16.35
C ALA A 405 -17.16 16.09 17.52
N PRO A 406 -18.37 16.08 18.14
CA PRO A 406 -18.65 16.90 19.32
C PRO A 406 -17.80 16.55 20.55
N LEU A 407 -17.19 15.36 20.59
CA LEU A 407 -16.31 14.90 21.68
C LEU A 407 -14.87 15.38 21.53
N LEU A 408 -14.53 16.00 20.39
CA LEU A 408 -13.20 16.57 20.17
C LEU A 408 -13.01 17.83 21.02
N PRO A 409 -11.78 18.08 21.53
CA PRO A 409 -11.45 19.33 22.18
C PRO A 409 -11.71 20.52 21.24
N ALA A 410 -12.17 21.62 21.77
CA ALA A 410 -12.31 22.86 21.02
C ALA A 410 -10.96 23.21 20.36
N ARG A 411 -10.95 23.48 19.06
CA ARG A 411 -9.76 23.97 18.38
C ARG A 411 -9.42 25.34 18.96
N ALA A 412 -8.22 25.47 19.56
CA ALA A 412 -7.71 26.74 20.07
C ALA A 412 -7.39 27.71 18.92
#